data_5999bf21c05103f1f8245de122f9dce7
#
_entry.id   5999bf21c05103f1f8245de122f9dce7
#
_cell.length_a   1.000
_cell.length_b   1.000
_cell.length_c   1.000
_cell.angle_alpha   90.00
_cell.angle_beta   90.00
_cell.angle_gamma   90.00
#
_symmetry.space_group_name_H-M   'P 1'
#
loop_
_entity.id
_entity.type
_entity.pdbx_description
1 polymer ?
#
loop_
_entity_poly.entity_id
_entity_poly.type
_entity_poly.pdbx_seq_one_letter_code
_entity_poly.pdbx_strand_id
1 'polypeptide(L)'
;KCESYGIPVSDYERKNPEDMPSDAPFANFGDEYAQNSLRHYYANITFIDDQIGEIIRCLKEKDMYDNTIICFTADHGDMMGDHYHWRKTYPYEGSTHIPYIVKWPKTMERQIPDGSRLDYPVELRDFLPTFLDLAGGKIPEDMDGRSLATLVQSKQPSWRKYIDLEHSTCYSEDNYWCALTDGKMKYVWNLHNGSEQLFDLKKDPHELHNCIKDQAYTTVASEMRTALAEHLKERGDSFVKDGVLQTRPNMLYSPNFPGKK
;
A
#
# COMPACT_ATOMS: atom_id res chain seq x y z
N LYS A 1 -8.56 -18.98 7.75
CA LYS A 1 -7.68 -17.82 7.48
C LYS A 1 -7.35 -17.61 6.00
N CYS A 2 -7.63 -18.56 5.12
CA CYS A 2 -7.33 -18.46 3.69
C CYS A 2 -8.56 -18.57 2.79
N GLU A 3 -9.76 -18.44 3.34
CA GLU A 3 -11.01 -18.46 2.57
C GLU A 3 -11.11 -17.34 1.56
N SER A 4 -10.45 -16.20 1.82
CA SER A 4 -10.39 -15.05 0.90
C SER A 4 -9.76 -15.39 -0.45
N TYR A 5 -8.90 -16.42 -0.50
CA TYR A 5 -8.25 -16.89 -1.73
C TYR A 5 -8.99 -18.02 -2.43
N GLY A 6 -10.07 -18.52 -1.83
CA GLY A 6 -10.74 -19.73 -2.32
C GLY A 6 -9.87 -20.99 -2.23
N ILE A 7 -8.76 -20.94 -1.48
CA ILE A 7 -7.88 -22.08 -1.27
C ILE A 7 -8.21 -22.68 0.10
N PRO A 8 -8.62 -23.95 0.18
CA PRO A 8 -8.90 -24.61 1.45
C PRO A 8 -7.67 -24.60 2.35
N VAL A 9 -7.87 -24.35 3.64
CA VAL A 9 -6.77 -24.34 4.63
C VAL A 9 -6.05 -25.68 4.68
N SER A 10 -6.74 -26.78 4.35
CA SER A 10 -6.20 -28.13 4.24
C SER A 10 -5.11 -28.29 3.16
N ASP A 11 -5.10 -27.40 2.15
CA ASP A 11 -4.15 -27.49 1.05
C ASP A 11 -2.79 -26.86 1.42
N TYR A 12 -2.72 -26.19 2.58
CA TYR A 12 -1.49 -25.62 3.11
C TYR A 12 -0.84 -26.61 4.07
N GLU A 13 -0.03 -27.49 3.53
CA GLU A 13 0.84 -28.30 4.35
C GLU A 13 1.81 -27.45 5.14
N ARG A 14 2.02 -27.84 6.40
CA ARG A 14 3.08 -27.24 7.20
C ARG A 14 4.44 -27.53 6.55
N LYS A 15 5.20 -26.48 6.26
CA LYS A 15 6.54 -26.60 5.72
C LYS A 15 7.57 -26.43 6.84
N ASN A 16 8.64 -27.21 6.78
CA ASN A 16 9.79 -26.95 7.62
C ASN A 16 10.59 -25.79 7.02
N PRO A 17 10.91 -24.73 7.80
CA PRO A 17 11.68 -23.60 7.28
C PRO A 17 13.02 -24.00 6.65
N GLU A 18 13.63 -25.09 7.11
CA GLU A 18 14.90 -25.61 6.59
C GLU A 18 14.78 -26.23 5.18
N ASP A 19 13.56 -26.67 4.84
CA ASP A 19 13.26 -27.30 3.53
C ASP A 19 12.82 -26.28 2.47
N MET A 20 12.67 -25.01 2.86
CA MET A 20 12.20 -23.95 1.98
C MET A 20 13.34 -23.00 1.59
N PRO A 21 13.34 -22.49 0.36
CA PRO A 21 14.24 -21.39 0.01
C PRO A 21 14.06 -20.24 0.98
N SER A 22 15.17 -19.58 1.35
CA SER A 22 15.15 -18.42 2.28
C SER A 22 14.30 -17.25 1.80
N ASP A 23 13.88 -17.27 0.53
CA ASP A 23 13.07 -16.28 -0.16
C ASP A 23 11.64 -16.76 -0.45
N ALA A 24 11.21 -17.89 0.10
CA ALA A 24 9.85 -18.40 -0.11
C ALA A 24 8.78 -17.34 0.24
N PRO A 25 7.96 -16.92 -0.73
CA PRO A 25 6.96 -15.86 -0.50
C PRO A 25 5.69 -16.39 0.15
N PHE A 26 5.52 -17.70 0.19
CA PHE A 26 4.29 -18.37 0.56
C PHE A 26 4.57 -19.72 1.22
N ALA A 27 4.26 -19.84 2.50
CA ALA A 27 4.38 -21.07 3.24
C ALA A 27 3.68 -21.01 4.61
N ASN A 28 3.16 -22.15 5.05
CA ASN A 28 2.73 -22.34 6.42
C ASN A 28 3.88 -22.96 7.23
N PHE A 29 4.69 -22.13 7.87
CA PHE A 29 5.78 -22.57 8.74
C PHE A 29 5.33 -22.94 10.16
N GLY A 30 4.04 -22.74 10.49
CA GLY A 30 3.46 -22.97 11.78
C GLY A 30 3.64 -21.80 12.76
N ASP A 31 2.92 -21.90 13.89
CA ASP A 31 2.76 -20.78 14.83
C ASP A 31 4.06 -20.38 15.53
N GLU A 32 4.91 -21.33 15.88
CA GLU A 32 6.18 -21.05 16.56
C GLU A 32 7.12 -20.21 15.68
N TYR A 33 7.26 -20.58 14.42
CA TYR A 33 8.05 -19.81 13.46
C TYR A 33 7.48 -18.41 13.24
N ALA A 34 6.15 -18.30 13.06
CA ALA A 34 5.50 -17.02 12.88
C ALA A 34 5.68 -16.10 14.10
N GLN A 35 5.50 -16.62 15.31
CA GLN A 35 5.72 -15.85 16.53
C GLN A 35 7.18 -15.41 16.70
N ASN A 36 8.13 -16.28 16.36
CA ASN A 36 9.54 -15.93 16.45
C ASN A 36 9.92 -14.85 15.43
N SER A 37 9.42 -14.96 14.21
CA SER A 37 9.60 -13.93 13.16
C SER A 37 9.03 -12.58 13.60
N LEU A 38 7.82 -12.56 14.17
CA LEU A 38 7.21 -11.35 14.72
C LEU A 38 8.03 -10.73 15.85
N ARG A 39 8.61 -11.54 16.77
CA ARG A 39 9.49 -11.02 17.83
C ARG A 39 10.70 -10.31 17.27
N HIS A 40 11.35 -10.87 16.25
CA HIS A 40 12.49 -10.24 15.60
C HIS A 40 12.10 -8.98 14.83
N TYR A 41 10.94 -9.00 14.17
CA TYR A 41 10.40 -7.85 13.46
C TYR A 41 10.15 -6.68 14.43
N TYR A 42 9.48 -6.93 15.56
CA TYR A 42 9.27 -5.90 16.58
C TYR A 42 10.57 -5.43 17.26
N ALA A 43 11.56 -6.31 17.42
CA ALA A 43 12.87 -5.90 17.92
C ALA A 43 13.56 -4.91 16.95
N ASN A 44 13.45 -5.13 15.63
CA ASN A 44 13.93 -4.17 14.63
C ASN A 44 13.20 -2.84 14.70
N ILE A 45 11.86 -2.85 14.90
CA ILE A 45 11.08 -1.61 15.07
C ILE A 45 11.58 -0.84 16.31
N THR A 46 11.79 -1.52 17.42
CA THR A 46 12.33 -0.91 18.66
C THR A 46 13.71 -0.30 18.42
N PHE A 47 14.58 -1.02 17.71
CA PHE A 47 15.91 -0.50 17.36
C PHE A 47 15.83 0.75 16.48
N ILE A 48 14.94 0.77 15.47
CA ILE A 48 14.71 1.93 14.61
C ILE A 48 14.18 3.12 15.43
N ASP A 49 13.26 2.87 16.36
CA ASP A 49 12.70 3.92 17.23
C ASP A 49 13.79 4.58 18.10
N ASP A 50 14.70 3.79 18.67
CA ASP A 50 15.85 4.31 19.39
C ASP A 50 16.74 5.22 18.51
N GLN A 51 17.01 4.81 17.27
CA GLN A 51 17.82 5.62 16.35
C GLN A 51 17.12 6.91 15.92
N ILE A 52 15.81 6.89 15.73
CA ILE A 52 15.00 8.08 15.51
C ILE A 52 15.09 9.02 16.72
N GLY A 53 15.05 8.47 17.92
CA GLY A 53 15.25 9.22 19.16
C GLY A 53 16.60 9.99 19.18
N GLU A 54 17.68 9.36 18.74
CA GLU A 54 19.01 10.00 18.61
C GLU A 54 18.97 11.16 17.61
N ILE A 55 18.37 10.96 16.44
CA ILE A 55 18.25 12.01 15.42
C ILE A 55 17.46 13.21 15.98
N ILE A 56 16.32 12.95 16.61
CA ILE A 56 15.48 14.00 17.22
C ILE A 56 16.24 14.75 18.31
N ARG A 57 17.02 14.06 19.14
CA ARG A 57 17.85 14.69 20.16
C ARG A 57 18.89 15.62 19.53
N CYS A 58 19.60 15.16 18.52
CA CYS A 58 20.56 15.98 17.78
C CYS A 58 19.93 17.24 17.18
N LEU A 59 18.73 17.12 16.58
CA LEU A 59 18.01 18.27 16.04
C LEU A 59 17.64 19.28 17.13
N LYS A 60 17.24 18.81 18.31
CA LYS A 60 16.92 19.68 19.47
C LYS A 60 18.15 20.39 20.01
N GLU A 61 19.28 19.69 20.17
CA GLU A 61 20.54 20.24 20.64
C GLU A 61 21.11 21.32 19.71
N LYS A 62 20.75 21.26 18.42
CA LYS A 62 21.16 22.23 17.38
C LYS A 62 20.10 23.32 17.10
N ASP A 63 19.05 23.40 17.90
CA ASP A 63 17.92 24.34 17.71
C ASP A 63 17.25 24.23 16.32
N MET A 64 17.36 23.07 15.67
CA MET A 64 16.79 22.81 14.33
C MET A 64 15.43 22.13 14.37
N TYR A 65 15.09 21.45 15.47
CA TYR A 65 13.89 20.59 15.56
C TYR A 65 12.60 21.32 15.20
N ASP A 66 12.44 22.54 15.70
CA ASP A 66 11.20 23.30 15.54
C ASP A 66 10.97 23.75 14.09
N ASN A 67 12.03 23.94 13.31
CA ASN A 67 11.97 24.34 11.90
C ASN A 67 12.21 23.17 10.91
N THR A 68 12.17 21.94 11.38
CA THR A 68 12.36 20.75 10.54
C THR A 68 11.04 20.01 10.36
N ILE A 69 10.68 19.65 9.12
CA ILE A 69 9.68 18.63 8.84
C ILE A 69 10.32 17.25 9.07
N ILE A 70 9.62 16.38 9.78
CA ILE A 70 10.06 14.99 9.98
C ILE A 70 8.94 14.09 9.47
N CYS A 71 9.28 13.21 8.53
CA CYS A 71 8.37 12.22 7.99
C CYS A 71 8.87 10.83 8.34
N PHE A 72 8.03 10.02 8.98
CA PHE A 72 8.30 8.61 9.23
C PHE A 72 7.35 7.76 8.38
N THR A 73 7.93 6.87 7.60
CA THR A 73 7.21 5.97 6.69
C THR A 73 8.05 4.73 6.38
N ALA A 74 7.50 3.83 5.58
CA ALA A 74 8.21 2.71 4.97
C ALA A 74 7.92 2.69 3.45
N ASP A 75 8.75 2.00 2.67
CA ASP A 75 8.55 1.79 1.23
C ASP A 75 7.41 0.79 0.96
N HIS A 76 7.26 -0.21 1.80
CA HIS A 76 6.21 -1.22 1.82
C HIS A 76 6.08 -1.82 3.22
N GLY A 77 5.06 -2.63 3.44
CA GLY A 77 4.90 -3.45 4.63
C GLY A 77 5.52 -4.85 4.49
N ASP A 78 5.11 -5.76 5.34
CA ASP A 78 5.46 -7.17 5.30
C ASP A 78 4.25 -8.01 5.73
N MET A 79 3.97 -9.08 5.02
CA MET A 79 2.84 -9.96 5.27
C MET A 79 2.98 -10.74 6.58
N MET A 80 4.20 -11.02 7.03
CA MET A 80 4.54 -11.66 8.31
C MET A 80 3.72 -12.93 8.62
N GLY A 81 3.35 -13.68 7.60
CA GLY A 81 2.53 -14.88 7.69
C GLY A 81 1.04 -14.65 7.53
N ASP A 82 0.58 -13.42 7.38
CA ASP A 82 -0.82 -13.15 7.03
C ASP A 82 -1.16 -13.79 5.70
N HIS A 83 -2.31 -14.45 5.60
CA HIS A 83 -2.71 -15.25 4.44
C HIS A 83 -1.66 -16.32 4.04
N TYR A 84 -0.79 -16.76 4.96
CA TYR A 84 0.39 -17.59 4.71
C TYR A 84 1.42 -16.97 3.75
N HIS A 85 1.32 -15.68 3.48
CA HIS A 85 2.31 -14.93 2.73
C HIS A 85 3.36 -14.33 3.66
N TRP A 86 4.56 -14.22 3.12
CA TRP A 86 5.72 -13.62 3.75
C TRP A 86 6.25 -12.51 2.85
N ARG A 87 6.90 -11.52 3.45
CA ARG A 87 7.42 -10.36 2.73
C ARG A 87 6.29 -9.48 2.14
N LYS A 88 6.41 -9.05 0.92
CA LYS A 88 5.59 -8.05 0.21
C LYS A 88 5.15 -8.57 -1.15
N THR A 89 4.63 -7.67 -1.98
CA THR A 89 4.18 -7.87 -3.38
C THR A 89 2.71 -8.23 -3.54
N TYR A 90 2.00 -8.40 -2.44
CA TYR A 90 0.58 -8.73 -2.43
C TYR A 90 -0.29 -7.49 -2.19
N PRO A 91 -1.56 -7.47 -2.66
CA PRO A 91 -2.43 -6.30 -2.54
C PRO A 91 -2.99 -6.06 -1.14
N TYR A 92 -2.63 -6.90 -0.17
CA TYR A 92 -3.19 -6.89 1.18
C TYR A 92 -2.54 -5.87 2.10
N GLU A 93 -3.28 -5.45 3.14
CA GLU A 93 -2.86 -4.44 4.10
C GLU A 93 -1.48 -4.72 4.71
N GLY A 94 -1.15 -5.97 5.01
CA GLY A 94 0.18 -6.34 5.51
C GLY A 94 1.32 -5.88 4.60
N SER A 95 1.12 -5.87 3.28
CA SER A 95 2.11 -5.44 2.29
C SER A 95 1.98 -3.97 1.90
N THR A 96 0.77 -3.42 1.84
CA THR A 96 0.50 -2.12 1.20
C THR A 96 0.22 -0.98 2.17
N HIS A 97 -0.21 -1.28 3.41
CA HIS A 97 -0.51 -0.27 4.42
C HIS A 97 0.74 0.04 5.25
N ILE A 98 1.36 1.15 4.94
CA ILE A 98 2.60 1.62 5.59
C ILE A 98 2.32 2.69 6.64
N PRO A 99 3.20 2.87 7.64
CA PRO A 99 3.10 4.00 8.55
C PRO A 99 3.27 5.31 7.79
N TYR A 100 2.52 6.34 8.20
CA TYR A 100 2.60 7.66 7.58
C TYR A 100 2.43 8.73 8.66
N ILE A 101 3.55 9.16 9.25
CA ILE A 101 3.58 10.10 10.37
C ILE A 101 4.36 11.34 9.95
N VAL A 102 3.77 12.51 10.13
CA VAL A 102 4.40 13.79 9.77
C VAL A 102 4.42 14.72 10.98
N LYS A 103 5.61 15.17 11.36
CA LYS A 103 5.82 16.29 12.27
C LYS A 103 6.09 17.52 11.43
N TRP A 104 5.26 18.54 11.55
CA TRP A 104 5.36 19.79 10.83
C TRP A 104 6.28 20.80 11.52
N PRO A 105 6.90 21.74 10.78
CA PRO A 105 7.56 22.88 11.39
C PRO A 105 6.60 23.71 12.24
N LYS A 106 7.05 24.24 13.36
CA LYS A 106 6.22 25.12 14.23
C LYS A 106 5.82 26.43 13.54
N THR A 107 6.63 26.90 12.59
CA THR A 107 6.38 28.11 11.82
C THR A 107 5.27 27.96 10.79
N MET A 108 4.85 26.73 10.50
CA MET A 108 3.80 26.45 9.54
C MET A 108 2.43 26.69 10.17
N GLU A 109 1.60 27.54 9.54
CA GLU A 109 0.20 27.72 9.93
C GLU A 109 -0.62 26.47 9.61
N ARG A 110 -1.38 26.00 10.59
CA ARG A 110 -2.20 24.79 10.47
C ARG A 110 -3.57 25.01 11.11
N GLN A 111 -4.59 24.40 10.50
CA GLN A 111 -5.97 24.35 11.02
C GLN A 111 -6.23 23.08 11.85
N ILE A 112 -5.31 22.13 11.78
CA ILE A 112 -5.38 20.83 12.44
C ILE A 112 -4.39 20.80 13.60
N PRO A 113 -4.82 20.43 14.84
CA PRO A 113 -3.94 20.35 16.00
C PRO A 113 -2.85 19.28 15.84
N ASP A 114 -1.73 19.44 16.56
CA ASP A 114 -0.74 18.38 16.71
C ASP A 114 -1.37 17.12 17.32
N GLY A 115 -0.90 15.95 16.91
CA GLY A 115 -1.39 14.66 17.36
C GLY A 115 -2.72 14.22 16.72
N SER A 116 -3.23 14.99 15.74
CA SER A 116 -4.43 14.57 15.00
C SER A 116 -4.16 13.39 14.10
N ARG A 117 -5.15 12.49 13.99
CA ARG A 117 -5.22 11.46 12.96
C ARG A 117 -6.17 11.90 11.85
N LEU A 118 -5.74 11.76 10.61
CA LEU A 118 -6.51 12.11 9.43
C LEU A 118 -6.74 10.85 8.58
N ASP A 119 -7.98 10.62 8.16
CA ASP A 119 -8.39 9.43 7.40
C ASP A 119 -8.47 9.73 5.89
N TYR A 120 -7.44 10.36 5.33
CA TYR A 120 -7.31 10.59 3.89
C TYR A 120 -6.39 9.56 3.25
N PRO A 121 -6.71 9.06 2.03
CA PRO A 121 -5.78 8.21 1.30
C PRO A 121 -4.55 9.00 0.85
N VAL A 122 -3.41 8.66 1.42
CA VAL A 122 -2.10 9.27 1.16
C VAL A 122 -1.09 8.21 0.72
N GLU A 123 -0.05 8.62 0.03
CA GLU A 123 0.92 7.72 -0.57
C GLU A 123 2.33 8.34 -0.65
N LEU A 124 3.34 7.54 -0.94
CA LEU A 124 4.73 8.03 -0.97
C LEU A 124 4.97 9.11 -2.03
N ARG A 125 4.21 9.12 -3.14
CA ARG A 125 4.26 10.17 -4.17
C ARG A 125 3.93 11.56 -3.61
N ASP A 126 3.28 11.65 -2.45
CA ASP A 126 2.89 12.93 -1.83
C ASP A 126 4.06 13.64 -1.12
N PHE A 127 5.16 12.96 -0.81
CA PHE A 127 6.27 13.59 -0.12
C PHE A 127 6.98 14.64 -0.96
N LEU A 128 7.30 14.34 -2.20
CA LEU A 128 8.04 15.28 -3.05
C LEU A 128 7.30 16.60 -3.24
N PRO A 129 6.01 16.63 -3.66
CA PRO A 129 5.28 17.89 -3.76
C PRO A 129 5.13 18.59 -2.40
N THR A 130 5.04 17.86 -1.29
CA THR A 130 5.02 18.45 0.06
C THR A 130 6.33 19.18 0.37
N PHE A 131 7.47 18.58 0.07
CA PHE A 131 8.78 19.19 0.34
C PHE A 131 9.02 20.41 -0.56
N LEU A 132 8.61 20.33 -1.83
CA LEU A 132 8.68 21.49 -2.75
C LEU A 132 7.81 22.64 -2.24
N ASP A 133 6.58 22.37 -1.86
CA ASP A 133 5.63 23.37 -1.34
C ASP A 133 6.19 24.06 -0.09
N LEU A 134 6.65 23.29 0.89
CA LEU A 134 7.22 23.83 2.13
C LEU A 134 8.54 24.59 1.92
N ALA A 135 9.28 24.28 0.88
CA ALA A 135 10.49 25.01 0.49
C ALA A 135 10.19 26.26 -0.36
N GLY A 136 8.91 26.57 -0.65
CA GLY A 136 8.50 27.66 -1.53
C GLY A 136 8.80 27.41 -3.00
N GLY A 137 9.02 26.15 -3.39
CA GLY A 137 9.23 25.72 -4.78
C GLY A 137 7.90 25.54 -5.54
N LYS A 138 7.98 25.58 -6.87
CA LYS A 138 6.83 25.29 -7.72
C LYS A 138 6.66 23.78 -7.86
N ILE A 139 5.48 23.26 -7.57
CA ILE A 139 5.10 21.87 -7.86
C ILE A 139 4.82 21.75 -9.36
N PRO A 140 5.47 20.84 -10.10
CA PRO A 140 5.15 20.56 -11.51
C PRO A 140 3.69 20.13 -11.69
N GLU A 141 3.07 20.56 -12.80
CA GLU A 141 1.66 20.29 -13.08
C GLU A 141 1.37 18.82 -13.43
N ASP A 142 2.39 18.12 -13.92
CA ASP A 142 2.36 16.69 -14.28
C ASP A 142 2.76 15.75 -13.15
N MET A 143 2.83 16.27 -11.91
CA MET A 143 3.17 15.45 -10.74
C MET A 143 1.95 14.71 -10.20
N ASP A 144 2.02 13.38 -10.08
CA ASP A 144 0.92 12.53 -9.60
C ASP A 144 0.60 12.75 -8.11
N GLY A 145 1.62 13.02 -7.29
CA GLY A 145 1.47 13.28 -5.86
C GLY A 145 0.90 14.68 -5.58
N ARG A 146 0.44 14.88 -4.35
CA ARG A 146 -0.14 16.15 -3.88
C ARG A 146 0.51 16.59 -2.58
N SER A 147 0.65 17.91 -2.36
CA SER A 147 1.18 18.42 -1.10
C SER A 147 0.25 18.08 0.07
N LEU A 148 0.80 17.37 1.05
CA LEU A 148 0.13 17.04 2.32
C LEU A 148 -0.17 18.28 3.16
N ALA A 149 0.51 19.41 2.90
CA ALA A 149 0.23 20.68 3.57
C ALA A 149 -1.24 21.08 3.40
N THR A 150 -1.84 20.79 2.25
CA THR A 150 -3.27 21.01 1.97
C THR A 150 -4.18 20.35 3.01
N LEU A 151 -3.83 19.17 3.50
CA LEU A 151 -4.63 18.42 4.48
C LEU A 151 -4.64 19.05 5.86
N VAL A 152 -3.58 19.76 6.23
CA VAL A 152 -3.45 20.36 7.57
C VAL A 152 -3.71 21.85 7.60
N GLN A 153 -3.65 22.56 6.46
CA GLN A 153 -3.93 23.97 6.32
C GLN A 153 -5.42 24.28 6.11
N SER A 154 -6.26 23.28 5.85
CA SER A 154 -7.70 23.45 5.68
C SER A 154 -8.47 22.51 6.58
N LYS A 155 -9.61 22.97 7.12
CA LYS A 155 -10.57 22.11 7.85
C LYS A 155 -11.38 21.21 6.91
N GLN A 156 -11.48 21.57 5.64
CA GLN A 156 -12.21 20.83 4.60
C GLN A 156 -11.36 20.81 3.32
N PRO A 157 -10.25 20.06 3.32
CA PRO A 157 -9.38 19.99 2.15
C PRO A 157 -10.07 19.27 1.00
N SER A 158 -9.84 19.76 -0.23
CA SER A 158 -10.15 18.98 -1.43
C SER A 158 -9.05 17.95 -1.63
N TRP A 159 -9.38 16.67 -1.53
CA TRP A 159 -8.43 15.59 -1.63
C TRP A 159 -8.93 14.48 -2.56
N ARG A 160 -8.01 13.60 -3.01
CA ARG A 160 -8.38 12.45 -3.83
C ARG A 160 -9.25 11.48 -3.04
N LYS A 161 -10.15 10.81 -3.73
CA LYS A 161 -10.99 9.76 -3.15
C LYS A 161 -10.23 8.42 -3.04
N TYR A 162 -9.41 8.11 -4.03
CA TYR A 162 -8.68 6.86 -4.12
C TYR A 162 -7.18 7.09 -4.30
N ILE A 163 -6.40 6.12 -3.86
CA ILE A 163 -5.03 5.87 -4.32
C ILE A 163 -5.01 4.56 -5.08
N ASP A 164 -4.15 4.50 -6.08
CA ASP A 164 -3.85 3.28 -6.82
C ASP A 164 -2.69 2.52 -6.18
N LEU A 165 -2.78 1.21 -6.26
CA LEU A 165 -1.74 0.29 -5.88
C LEU A 165 -1.52 -0.64 -7.05
N GLU A 166 -0.27 -0.99 -7.33
CA GLU A 166 0.02 -1.91 -8.42
C GLU A 166 1.28 -2.73 -8.16
N HIS A 167 1.31 -3.88 -8.76
CA HIS A 167 2.47 -4.74 -8.72
C HIS A 167 2.65 -5.47 -10.05
N SER A 168 3.87 -5.43 -10.57
CA SER A 168 4.27 -6.29 -11.69
C SER A 168 4.71 -7.65 -11.15
N THR A 169 4.74 -8.65 -12.01
CA THR A 169 5.01 -10.04 -11.67
C THR A 169 6.26 -10.24 -10.82
N CYS A 170 6.10 -10.87 -9.67
CA CYS A 170 7.17 -11.32 -8.80
C CYS A 170 6.74 -12.58 -8.06
N TYR A 171 7.61 -13.53 -7.87
CA TYR A 171 7.43 -14.86 -7.29
C TYR A 171 6.56 -15.82 -8.12
N SER A 172 5.47 -15.35 -8.73
CA SER A 172 4.61 -16.11 -9.62
C SER A 172 4.02 -15.21 -10.71
N GLU A 173 3.63 -15.79 -11.85
CA GLU A 173 3.08 -15.03 -12.98
C GLU A 173 1.71 -14.41 -12.66
N ASP A 174 0.94 -15.04 -11.80
CA ASP A 174 -0.37 -14.59 -11.36
C ASP A 174 -0.33 -13.50 -10.28
N ASN A 175 0.85 -13.22 -9.70
CA ASN A 175 1.04 -12.09 -8.80
C ASN A 175 1.24 -10.78 -9.59
N TYR A 176 0.30 -10.49 -10.48
CA TYR A 176 0.27 -9.30 -11.32
C TYR A 176 -1.11 -8.63 -11.20
N TRP A 177 -1.17 -7.49 -10.54
CA TRP A 177 -2.41 -6.88 -10.14
C TRP A 177 -2.35 -5.36 -10.10
N CYS A 178 -3.54 -4.73 -10.21
CA CYS A 178 -3.79 -3.33 -9.88
C CYS A 178 -4.93 -3.25 -8.88
N ALA A 179 -4.91 -2.25 -8.03
CA ALA A 179 -5.95 -2.04 -7.03
C ALA A 179 -6.23 -0.56 -6.81
N LEU A 180 -7.41 -0.27 -6.26
CA LEU A 180 -7.77 1.03 -5.69
C LEU A 180 -8.20 0.88 -4.25
N THR A 181 -7.87 1.86 -3.42
CA THR A 181 -8.39 1.97 -2.06
C THR A 181 -8.71 3.41 -1.68
N ASP A 182 -9.75 3.58 -0.87
CA ASP A 182 -10.07 4.83 -0.16
C ASP A 182 -9.77 4.73 1.35
N GLY A 183 -9.05 3.67 1.77
CA GLY A 183 -8.78 3.34 3.17
C GLY A 183 -9.94 2.69 3.92
N LYS A 184 -11.09 2.49 3.26
CA LYS A 184 -12.28 1.82 3.82
C LYS A 184 -12.67 0.60 3.00
N MET A 185 -12.55 0.72 1.70
CA MET A 185 -12.78 -0.33 0.73
C MET A 185 -11.52 -0.50 -0.10
N LYS A 186 -11.21 -1.73 -0.49
CA LYS A 186 -10.14 -2.05 -1.41
C LYS A 186 -10.67 -2.96 -2.50
N TYR A 187 -10.49 -2.57 -3.75
CA TYR A 187 -10.81 -3.36 -4.94
C TYR A 187 -9.52 -3.76 -5.64
N VAL A 188 -9.39 -5.04 -5.96
CA VAL A 188 -8.22 -5.61 -6.64
C VAL A 188 -8.66 -6.25 -7.95
N TRP A 189 -7.96 -5.92 -9.02
CA TRP A 189 -8.04 -6.56 -10.32
C TRP A 189 -6.76 -7.31 -10.61
N ASN A 190 -6.84 -8.63 -10.78
CA ASN A 190 -5.71 -9.42 -11.19
C ASN A 190 -5.52 -9.33 -12.70
N LEU A 191 -4.42 -8.75 -13.14
CA LEU A 191 -4.11 -8.52 -14.55
C LEU A 191 -3.79 -9.81 -15.31
N HIS A 192 -3.31 -10.86 -14.62
CA HIS A 192 -2.98 -12.13 -15.26
C HIS A 192 -4.23 -12.92 -15.67
N ASN A 193 -5.21 -13.03 -14.79
CA ASN A 193 -6.36 -13.94 -14.97
C ASN A 193 -7.74 -13.28 -14.90
N GLY A 194 -7.81 -11.98 -14.59
CA GLY A 194 -9.07 -11.24 -14.51
C GLY A 194 -9.89 -11.53 -13.24
N SER A 195 -9.32 -12.16 -12.25
CA SER A 195 -10.02 -12.34 -10.97
C SER A 195 -10.12 -11.03 -10.21
N GLU A 196 -11.20 -10.88 -9.45
CA GLU A 196 -11.51 -9.69 -8.68
C GLU A 196 -11.61 -10.01 -7.20
N GLN A 197 -11.14 -9.06 -6.39
CA GLN A 197 -11.37 -9.08 -4.95
C GLN A 197 -11.90 -7.72 -4.49
N LEU A 198 -12.76 -7.74 -3.48
CA LEU A 198 -13.26 -6.55 -2.80
C LEU A 198 -13.24 -6.80 -1.30
N PHE A 199 -12.65 -5.88 -0.56
CA PHE A 199 -12.55 -5.97 0.90
C PHE A 199 -13.16 -4.73 1.57
N ASP A 200 -13.97 -4.96 2.62
CA ASP A 200 -14.45 -3.92 3.53
C ASP A 200 -13.47 -3.82 4.71
N LEU A 201 -12.47 -2.96 4.58
CA LEU A 201 -11.39 -2.82 5.56
C LEU A 201 -11.85 -2.33 6.93
N LYS A 202 -13.07 -1.78 7.03
CA LYS A 202 -13.64 -1.40 8.33
C LYS A 202 -14.21 -2.58 9.09
N LYS A 203 -14.82 -3.54 8.37
CA LYS A 203 -15.42 -4.73 8.98
C LYS A 203 -14.42 -5.88 9.06
N ASP A 204 -13.55 -5.96 8.07
CA ASP A 204 -12.56 -7.02 7.90
C ASP A 204 -11.17 -6.41 7.60
N PRO A 205 -10.51 -5.82 8.61
CA PRO A 205 -9.20 -5.20 8.43
C PRO A 205 -8.08 -6.19 8.09
N HIS A 206 -8.35 -7.50 8.19
CA HIS A 206 -7.43 -8.56 7.82
C HIS A 206 -7.73 -9.18 6.45
N GLU A 207 -8.72 -8.64 5.72
CA GLU A 207 -9.06 -9.03 4.35
C GLU A 207 -9.32 -10.55 4.19
N LEU A 208 -9.96 -11.16 5.21
CA LEU A 208 -10.24 -12.58 5.23
C LEU A 208 -11.47 -12.97 4.40
N HIS A 209 -12.32 -12.00 4.08
CA HIS A 209 -13.57 -12.21 3.35
C HIS A 209 -13.62 -11.36 2.07
N ASN A 210 -13.54 -12.03 0.91
CA ASN A 210 -13.71 -11.39 -0.38
C ASN A 210 -15.20 -11.13 -0.68
N CYS A 211 -15.63 -9.89 -0.56
CA CYS A 211 -17.02 -9.45 -0.75
C CYS A 211 -17.43 -9.27 -2.22
N ILE A 212 -16.60 -9.60 -3.21
CA ILE A 212 -16.87 -9.30 -4.63
C ILE A 212 -18.17 -9.93 -5.15
N LYS A 213 -18.57 -11.07 -4.58
CA LYS A 213 -19.79 -11.80 -4.95
C LYS A 213 -20.98 -11.50 -4.05
N ASP A 214 -20.78 -10.71 -2.99
CA ASP A 214 -21.84 -10.37 -2.05
C ASP A 214 -22.79 -9.34 -2.64
N GLN A 215 -24.08 -9.65 -2.65
CA GLN A 215 -25.10 -8.76 -3.22
C GLN A 215 -25.11 -7.37 -2.57
N ALA A 216 -24.80 -7.29 -1.28
CA ALA A 216 -24.75 -6.02 -0.54
C ALA A 216 -23.64 -5.06 -1.03
N TYR A 217 -22.61 -5.58 -1.70
CA TYR A 217 -21.47 -4.81 -2.19
C TYR A 217 -21.45 -4.60 -3.71
N THR A 218 -22.47 -5.05 -4.43
CA THR A 218 -22.54 -4.99 -5.91
C THR A 218 -22.32 -3.57 -6.44
N THR A 219 -22.95 -2.57 -5.84
CA THR A 219 -22.80 -1.15 -6.26
C THR A 219 -21.38 -0.66 -6.04
N VAL A 220 -20.81 -0.91 -4.87
CA VAL A 220 -19.44 -0.49 -4.54
C VAL A 220 -18.42 -1.18 -5.45
N ALA A 221 -18.58 -2.47 -5.71
CA ALA A 221 -17.74 -3.22 -6.64
C ALA A 221 -17.77 -2.61 -8.05
N SER A 222 -18.95 -2.26 -8.55
CA SER A 222 -19.12 -1.62 -9.86
C SER A 222 -18.50 -0.23 -9.91
N GLU A 223 -18.69 0.59 -8.88
CA GLU A 223 -18.10 1.93 -8.79
C GLU A 223 -16.56 1.86 -8.78
N MET A 224 -15.98 1.00 -7.95
CA MET A 224 -14.53 0.89 -7.85
C MET A 224 -13.90 0.27 -9.10
N ARG A 225 -14.56 -0.70 -9.74
CA ARG A 225 -14.13 -1.25 -11.03
C ARG A 225 -14.10 -0.17 -12.12
N THR A 226 -15.15 0.65 -12.19
CA THR A 226 -15.22 1.78 -13.13
C THR A 226 -14.14 2.82 -12.84
N ALA A 227 -13.91 3.13 -11.56
CA ALA A 227 -12.87 4.06 -11.16
C ALA A 227 -11.46 3.56 -11.51
N LEU A 228 -11.19 2.24 -11.33
CA LEU A 228 -9.92 1.65 -11.73
C LEU A 228 -9.76 1.65 -13.26
N ALA A 229 -10.82 1.34 -14.02
CA ALA A 229 -10.77 1.41 -15.47
C ALA A 229 -10.48 2.83 -15.95
N GLU A 230 -11.10 3.85 -15.37
CA GLU A 230 -10.82 5.24 -15.73
C GLU A 230 -9.38 5.64 -15.40
N HIS A 231 -8.87 5.21 -14.23
CA HIS A 231 -7.49 5.45 -13.82
C HIS A 231 -6.46 4.81 -14.77
N LEU A 232 -6.73 3.59 -15.24
CA LEU A 232 -5.80 2.85 -16.10
C LEU A 232 -5.96 3.16 -17.61
N LYS A 233 -6.97 3.92 -18.00
CA LYS A 233 -7.32 4.20 -19.40
C LYS A 233 -6.18 4.84 -20.20
N GLU A 234 -5.41 5.74 -19.59
CA GLU A 234 -4.27 6.39 -20.24
C GLU A 234 -3.14 5.42 -20.63
N ARG A 235 -3.12 4.22 -20.01
CA ARG A 235 -2.15 3.16 -20.34
C ARG A 235 -2.50 2.39 -21.64
N GLY A 236 -3.64 2.74 -22.27
CA GLY A 236 -4.08 2.23 -23.56
C GLY A 236 -4.87 0.92 -23.51
N ASP A 237 -5.23 0.42 -24.69
CA ASP A 237 -6.18 -0.69 -24.90
C ASP A 237 -5.74 -2.02 -24.28
N SER A 238 -4.46 -2.18 -23.97
CA SER A 238 -3.97 -3.38 -23.28
C SER A 238 -4.31 -3.42 -21.79
N PHE A 239 -4.71 -2.29 -21.19
CA PHE A 239 -5.20 -2.21 -19.82
C PHE A 239 -6.70 -2.00 -19.76
N VAL A 240 -7.23 -1.11 -20.63
CA VAL A 240 -8.66 -0.79 -20.67
C VAL A 240 -9.10 -0.64 -22.12
N LYS A 241 -10.07 -1.42 -22.54
CA LYS A 241 -10.68 -1.33 -23.86
C LYS A 241 -12.18 -1.13 -23.73
N ASP A 242 -12.71 -0.11 -24.38
CA ASP A 242 -14.14 0.26 -24.34
C ASP A 242 -14.68 0.39 -22.89
N GLY A 243 -13.85 0.93 -21.97
CA GLY A 243 -14.19 1.09 -20.56
C GLY A 243 -14.11 -0.19 -19.72
N VAL A 244 -13.65 -1.30 -20.29
CA VAL A 244 -13.53 -2.61 -19.62
C VAL A 244 -12.06 -2.94 -19.33
N LEU A 245 -11.78 -3.31 -18.07
CA LEU A 245 -10.46 -3.79 -17.65
C LEU A 245 -10.07 -5.04 -18.47
N GLN A 246 -8.83 -5.07 -18.94
CA GLN A 246 -8.30 -6.15 -19.75
C GLN A 246 -7.36 -7.04 -18.95
N THR A 247 -7.35 -8.33 -19.28
CA THR A 247 -6.32 -9.25 -18.76
C THR A 247 -5.05 -9.16 -19.60
N ARG A 248 -3.92 -9.39 -18.94
CA ARG A 248 -2.58 -9.36 -19.54
C ARG A 248 -1.81 -10.61 -19.11
N PRO A 249 -2.20 -11.80 -19.58
CA PRO A 249 -1.65 -13.08 -19.12
C PRO A 249 -0.18 -13.27 -19.48
N ASN A 250 0.29 -12.57 -20.49
CA ASN A 250 1.70 -12.61 -20.88
C ASN A 250 2.45 -11.55 -20.07
N MET A 251 3.37 -11.98 -19.23
CA MET A 251 4.24 -11.11 -18.48
C MET A 251 4.99 -10.18 -19.43
N LEU A 252 4.75 -8.89 -19.28
CA LEU A 252 5.55 -7.88 -19.96
C LEU A 252 6.60 -7.39 -18.96
N TYR A 253 7.85 -7.76 -19.21
CA TYR A 253 8.97 -6.96 -18.71
C TYR A 253 8.79 -5.52 -19.22
N SER A 254 9.57 -4.57 -18.72
CA SER A 254 9.48 -3.19 -19.20
C SER A 254 9.15 -3.13 -20.70
N PRO A 255 8.22 -2.25 -21.15
CA PRO A 255 7.90 -2.09 -22.58
C PRO A 255 9.14 -1.88 -23.45
N ASN A 256 10.21 -1.37 -22.85
CA ASN A 256 11.48 -1.09 -23.51
C ASN A 256 12.53 -2.19 -23.30
N PHE A 257 12.16 -3.36 -22.73
CA PHE A 257 13.13 -4.45 -22.54
C PHE A 257 13.45 -5.10 -23.90
N PRO A 258 14.72 -5.03 -24.36
CA PRO A 258 15.08 -5.53 -25.68
C PRO A 258 14.84 -7.03 -25.78
N GLY A 259 14.10 -7.46 -26.81
CA GLY A 259 13.98 -8.87 -27.18
C GLY A 259 12.74 -9.61 -26.70
N LYS A 260 11.79 -8.95 -26.00
CA LYS A 260 10.47 -9.53 -25.72
C LYS A 260 9.37 -8.61 -26.24
N LYS A 261 8.92 -8.91 -27.45
CA LYS A 261 7.69 -8.36 -28.03
C LYS A 261 6.56 -9.32 -27.77
#